data_aeb8fc83fe1f98bfb49c8d886cb795c7
#
_entry.id   aeb8fc83fe1f98bfb49c8d886cb795c7
#
_cell.length_a   1.000
_cell.length_b   1.000
_cell.length_c   1.000
_cell.angle_alpha   90.00
_cell.angle_beta   90.00
_cell.angle_gamma   90.00
#
_symmetry.space_group_name_H-M   'P 1'
#
loop_
_entity.id
_entity.type
_entity.pdbx_description
1 polymer ?
#
loop_
_entity_poly.entity_id
_entity_poly.type
_entity_poly.pdbx_seq_one_letter_code
_entity_poly.pdbx_strand_id
1 'polypeptide(L)'
;KEVIDVSSGDPHRAGMKPVSFVRQVLAVCLYPELLTDQSFPLDVRLRAQRLLEACDGGSVGSYTASSGLLHVRQSIAEFITKRDAGVPSCAKNVFISSGSQKIIVRLLASGEGEIQTGVLTPMPCPHTLPTLLDEGEVALVPYRLVEERGWAVDLDELHRAVTTARGRCQPRAIYISNPGNPTGHVQTRESIEEVIRFAAAEGLLLFVDEVYQDSMIGLDREFISYKKVLFEMGKEYAETVELVSSHSLTGFLGDLGECGQRAGYMEIVSMDPEVMHFVDTMLCTDISTPVTGQLALDLMLNPPKPGDPSYDTYTQETLLTRTTLSQNAQRALELLSDLPGISCQPAMGGIYLYPRLHLPSEFTQLAKMLEVEADVLYCQKLLEEEGVFVGAGHHGGTTNSHHVR
;
A
#
# COMPACT_ATOMS: atom_id res chain seq x y z
N LYS A 1 26.99 19.64 -6.86
CA LYS A 1 25.76 19.41 -7.65
C LYS A 1 24.61 19.22 -6.68
N GLU A 2 23.46 19.81 -6.98
CA GLU A 2 22.23 19.53 -6.27
C GLU A 2 21.81 18.07 -6.56
N VAL A 3 21.43 17.34 -5.51
CA VAL A 3 21.02 15.93 -5.64
C VAL A 3 19.53 15.89 -5.93
N ILE A 4 19.15 15.18 -6.98
CA ILE A 4 17.75 14.85 -7.30
C ILE A 4 17.46 13.47 -6.71
N ASP A 5 16.70 13.44 -5.61
CA ASP A 5 16.32 12.21 -4.92
C ASP A 5 14.92 11.76 -5.35
N VAL A 6 14.86 10.66 -6.08
CA VAL A 6 13.62 10.01 -6.51
C VAL A 6 13.44 8.61 -5.89
N SER A 7 14.30 8.27 -4.92
CA SER A 7 14.29 6.95 -4.28
C SER A 7 13.16 6.76 -3.27
N SER A 8 12.65 7.86 -2.70
CA SER A 8 11.58 7.82 -1.70
C SER A 8 10.21 7.97 -2.34
N GLY A 9 9.24 7.20 -1.92
CA GLY A 9 7.84 7.35 -2.33
C GLY A 9 7.11 8.45 -1.53
N ASP A 10 7.76 9.58 -1.29
CA ASP A 10 7.19 10.70 -0.54
C ASP A 10 6.84 11.85 -1.49
N PRO A 11 5.54 12.05 -1.81
CA PRO A 11 5.11 13.09 -2.74
C PRO A 11 5.36 14.51 -2.21
N HIS A 12 5.28 14.75 -0.91
CA HIS A 12 5.54 16.06 -0.34
C HIS A 12 7.02 16.46 -0.48
N ARG A 13 7.92 15.51 -0.30
CA ARG A 13 9.35 15.70 -0.54
C ARG A 13 9.66 15.99 -2.01
N ALA A 14 8.84 15.44 -2.91
CA ALA A 14 8.90 15.73 -4.34
C ALA A 14 8.26 17.08 -4.74
N GLY A 15 7.78 17.87 -3.79
CA GLY A 15 7.22 19.20 -4.00
C GLY A 15 5.72 19.26 -4.22
N MET A 16 5.00 18.16 -3.99
CA MET A 16 3.53 18.18 -4.06
C MET A 16 2.93 18.95 -2.90
N LYS A 17 1.91 19.76 -3.19
CA LYS A 17 1.22 20.53 -2.17
C LYS A 17 0.15 19.69 -1.48
N PRO A 18 -0.07 19.91 -0.17
CA PRO A 18 -1.15 19.23 0.54
C PRO A 18 -2.53 19.64 0.02
N VAL A 19 -3.52 18.79 0.26
CA VAL A 19 -4.94 19.09 0.00
C VAL A 19 -5.42 20.13 1.00
N SER A 20 -5.87 21.27 0.51
CA SER A 20 -6.27 22.40 1.36
C SER A 20 -7.37 22.03 2.33
N PHE A 21 -8.42 21.36 1.88
CA PHE A 21 -9.52 20.93 2.74
C PHE A 21 -9.08 20.10 3.93
N VAL A 22 -8.20 19.09 3.70
CA VAL A 22 -7.70 18.22 4.76
C VAL A 22 -6.91 19.02 5.79
N ARG A 23 -5.99 19.87 5.33
CA ARG A 23 -5.15 20.67 6.22
C ARG A 23 -5.91 21.72 6.99
N GLN A 24 -6.92 22.35 6.38
CA GLN A 24 -7.77 23.32 7.06
C GLN A 24 -8.61 22.68 8.16
N VAL A 25 -9.22 21.53 7.90
CA VAL A 25 -9.99 20.80 8.93
C VAL A 25 -9.08 20.37 10.08
N LEU A 26 -7.91 19.83 9.79
CA LEU A 26 -6.95 19.44 10.82
C LEU A 26 -6.48 20.65 11.66
N ALA A 27 -6.24 21.79 11.03
CA ALA A 27 -5.86 23.01 11.73
C ALA A 27 -6.94 23.45 12.73
N VAL A 28 -8.21 23.42 12.34
CA VAL A 28 -9.33 23.73 13.21
C VAL A 28 -9.49 22.71 14.34
N CYS A 29 -9.28 21.42 14.05
CA CYS A 29 -9.32 20.38 15.08
C CYS A 29 -8.18 20.52 16.11
N LEU A 30 -7.00 20.96 15.65
CA LEU A 30 -5.84 21.19 16.53
C LEU A 30 -5.98 22.45 17.38
N TYR A 31 -6.66 23.46 16.86
CA TYR A 31 -6.93 24.72 17.57
C TYR A 31 -8.41 25.10 17.44
N PRO A 32 -9.26 24.56 18.35
CA PRO A 32 -10.72 24.68 18.23
C PRO A 32 -11.28 26.10 18.27
N GLU A 33 -10.52 27.08 18.73
CA GLU A 33 -10.93 28.49 18.65
C GLU A 33 -11.17 28.95 17.21
N LEU A 34 -10.54 28.27 16.23
CA LEU A 34 -10.74 28.52 14.80
C LEU A 34 -12.14 28.10 14.27
N LEU A 35 -12.93 27.38 15.07
CA LEU A 35 -14.32 27.02 14.72
C LEU A 35 -15.18 28.26 14.42
N THR A 36 -14.90 29.40 15.03
CA THR A 36 -15.62 30.66 14.83
C THR A 36 -14.93 31.60 13.83
N ASP A 37 -13.77 31.24 13.33
CA ASP A 37 -13.02 32.05 12.36
C ASP A 37 -13.63 31.92 10.95
N GLN A 38 -14.28 33.00 10.50
CA GLN A 38 -14.98 33.05 9.21
C GLN A 38 -14.02 33.07 8.00
N SER A 39 -12.72 33.20 8.20
CA SER A 39 -11.74 33.04 7.13
C SER A 39 -11.63 31.58 6.65
N PHE A 40 -12.05 30.63 7.46
CA PHE A 40 -12.19 29.22 7.06
C PHE A 40 -13.57 28.97 6.44
N PRO A 41 -13.66 28.17 5.37
CA PRO A 41 -14.93 27.77 4.77
C PRO A 41 -15.86 27.12 5.79
N LEU A 42 -17.16 27.32 5.62
CA LEU A 42 -18.19 26.81 6.55
C LEU A 42 -18.13 25.26 6.65
N ASP A 43 -18.00 24.57 5.51
CA ASP A 43 -17.92 23.11 5.48
C ASP A 43 -16.69 22.58 6.21
N VAL A 44 -15.58 23.29 6.17
CA VAL A 44 -14.38 22.99 6.97
C VAL A 44 -14.67 23.04 8.47
N ARG A 45 -15.28 24.14 8.91
CA ARG A 45 -15.61 24.34 10.33
C ARG A 45 -16.64 23.35 10.84
N LEU A 46 -17.68 23.05 10.07
CA LEU A 46 -18.68 22.05 10.41
C LEU A 46 -18.10 20.63 10.47
N ARG A 47 -17.20 20.29 9.56
CA ARG A 47 -16.52 18.99 9.57
C ARG A 47 -15.63 18.86 10.79
N ALA A 48 -14.85 19.89 11.11
CA ALA A 48 -13.99 19.91 12.30
C ALA A 48 -14.81 19.72 13.58
N GLN A 49 -15.95 20.41 13.70
CA GLN A 49 -16.84 20.27 14.85
C GLN A 49 -17.31 18.82 15.00
N ARG A 50 -17.79 18.19 13.93
CA ARG A 50 -18.25 16.79 13.96
C ARG A 50 -17.12 15.82 14.34
N LEU A 51 -15.91 16.02 13.82
CA LEU A 51 -14.77 15.18 14.13
C LEU A 51 -14.34 15.35 15.59
N LEU A 52 -14.34 16.55 16.14
CA LEU A 52 -14.04 16.79 17.55
C LEU A 52 -15.09 16.14 18.46
N GLU A 53 -16.35 16.20 18.11
CA GLU A 53 -17.44 15.52 18.83
C GLU A 53 -17.28 13.98 18.81
N ALA A 54 -16.68 13.44 17.76
CA ALA A 54 -16.36 12.01 17.64
C ALA A 54 -15.13 11.58 18.45
N CYS A 55 -14.27 12.52 18.84
CA CYS A 55 -13.12 12.24 19.69
C CYS A 55 -13.54 12.08 21.16
N ASP A 56 -12.91 11.17 21.87
CA ASP A 56 -13.10 11.05 23.31
C ASP A 56 -12.65 12.36 24.00
N GLY A 57 -13.46 12.83 24.92
CA GLY A 57 -13.24 14.12 25.57
C GLY A 57 -13.35 15.34 24.64
N GLY A 58 -13.85 15.19 23.42
CA GLY A 58 -13.97 16.26 22.43
C GLY A 58 -12.64 16.85 21.96
N SER A 59 -11.57 16.10 22.03
CA SER A 59 -10.22 16.61 21.81
C SER A 59 -9.32 15.61 21.07
N VAL A 60 -8.49 16.12 20.17
CA VAL A 60 -7.42 15.32 19.52
C VAL A 60 -6.32 14.90 20.51
N GLY A 61 -6.30 15.47 21.71
CA GLY A 61 -5.36 15.10 22.75
C GLY A 61 -5.78 13.90 23.60
N SER A 62 -6.98 13.38 23.40
CA SER A 62 -7.47 12.21 24.13
C SER A 62 -7.08 10.91 23.46
N TYR A 63 -6.93 9.84 24.25
CA TYR A 63 -6.80 8.49 23.74
C TYR A 63 -8.04 8.07 22.96
N THR A 64 -7.88 7.09 22.08
CA THR A 64 -8.98 6.40 21.39
C THR A 64 -8.97 4.93 21.73
N ALA A 65 -10.01 4.20 21.34
CA ALA A 65 -9.94 2.74 21.27
C ALA A 65 -8.74 2.31 20.42
N SER A 66 -8.08 1.21 20.79
CA SER A 66 -6.88 0.73 20.13
C SER A 66 -7.11 0.38 18.65
N SER A 67 -8.31 -0.09 18.29
CA SER A 67 -8.73 -0.34 16.91
C SER A 67 -9.11 0.93 16.15
N GLY A 68 -9.10 2.08 16.78
CA GLY A 68 -9.45 3.38 16.21
C GLY A 68 -10.81 3.91 16.61
N LEU A 69 -11.04 5.18 16.35
CA LEU A 69 -12.33 5.85 16.57
C LEU A 69 -13.44 5.11 15.81
N LEU A 70 -14.53 4.80 16.51
CA LEU A 70 -15.68 4.11 15.89
C LEU A 70 -16.24 4.89 14.70
N HIS A 71 -16.35 6.21 14.83
CA HIS A 71 -16.80 7.09 13.74
C HIS A 71 -15.95 6.89 12.47
N VAL A 72 -14.62 6.84 12.60
CA VAL A 72 -13.71 6.66 11.48
C VAL A 72 -13.80 5.24 10.91
N ARG A 73 -13.91 4.22 11.76
CA ARG A 73 -14.09 2.83 11.31
C ARG A 73 -15.41 2.65 10.54
N GLN A 74 -16.48 3.32 10.96
CA GLN A 74 -17.76 3.34 10.24
C GLN A 74 -17.62 4.01 8.88
N SER A 75 -16.92 5.15 8.81
CA SER A 75 -16.62 5.82 7.54
C SER A 75 -15.81 4.92 6.59
N ILE A 76 -14.84 4.18 7.11
CA ILE A 76 -14.06 3.21 6.33
C ILE A 76 -14.97 2.11 5.79
N ALA A 77 -15.83 1.53 6.62
CA ALA A 77 -16.76 0.48 6.21
C ALA A 77 -17.73 0.95 5.11
N GLU A 78 -18.24 2.17 5.22
CA GLU A 78 -19.08 2.78 4.20
C GLU A 78 -18.32 3.00 2.88
N PHE A 79 -17.09 3.48 2.97
CA PHE A 79 -16.21 3.65 1.81
C PHE A 79 -15.97 2.31 1.09
N ILE A 80 -15.62 1.26 1.84
CA ILE A 80 -15.37 -0.06 1.27
C ILE A 80 -16.63 -0.62 0.60
N THR A 81 -17.78 -0.50 1.25
CA THR A 81 -19.06 -0.96 0.69
C THR A 81 -19.39 -0.25 -0.62
N LYS A 82 -19.18 1.04 -0.69
CA LYS A 82 -19.40 1.83 -1.92
C LYS A 82 -18.39 1.48 -3.00
N ARG A 83 -17.10 1.36 -2.64
CA ARG A 83 -16.04 0.95 -3.57
C ARG A 83 -16.36 -0.39 -4.23
N ASP A 84 -16.85 -1.34 -3.46
CA ASP A 84 -17.10 -2.72 -3.88
C ASP A 84 -18.55 -2.94 -4.38
N ALA A 85 -19.21 -1.88 -4.83
CA ALA A 85 -20.54 -1.90 -5.44
C ALA A 85 -21.63 -2.59 -4.57
N GLY A 86 -21.58 -2.39 -3.27
CA GLY A 86 -22.56 -2.86 -2.31
C GLY A 86 -22.18 -4.14 -1.56
N VAL A 87 -21.01 -4.72 -1.81
CA VAL A 87 -20.50 -5.82 -0.97
C VAL A 87 -20.31 -5.31 0.45
N PRO A 88 -21.00 -5.88 1.46
CA PRO A 88 -21.05 -5.30 2.78
C PRO A 88 -19.69 -5.26 3.48
N SER A 89 -19.40 -4.15 4.14
CA SER A 89 -18.32 -4.01 5.11
C SER A 89 -18.89 -3.60 6.46
N CYS A 90 -18.27 -4.05 7.52
CA CYS A 90 -18.71 -3.79 8.89
C CYS A 90 -17.57 -3.19 9.70
N ALA A 91 -17.84 -2.15 10.47
CA ALA A 91 -16.84 -1.48 11.30
C ALA A 91 -16.08 -2.41 12.26
N LYS A 92 -16.72 -3.48 12.74
CA LYS A 92 -16.08 -4.47 13.62
C LYS A 92 -14.96 -5.27 12.94
N ASN A 93 -14.92 -5.30 11.60
CA ASN A 93 -13.89 -5.97 10.82
C ASN A 93 -12.79 -5.01 10.33
N VAL A 94 -12.90 -3.74 10.68
CA VAL A 94 -11.98 -2.67 10.31
C VAL A 94 -11.13 -2.27 11.50
N PHE A 95 -9.83 -2.26 11.30
CA PHE A 95 -8.84 -1.90 12.31
C PHE A 95 -7.97 -0.76 11.79
N ILE A 96 -7.89 0.32 12.53
CA ILE A 96 -7.02 1.45 12.20
C ILE A 96 -5.65 1.21 12.85
N SER A 97 -4.59 1.32 12.06
CA SER A 97 -3.23 1.11 12.53
C SER A 97 -2.24 1.93 11.70
N SER A 98 -1.14 2.31 12.31
CA SER A 98 0.03 2.86 11.60
C SER A 98 0.99 1.79 11.10
N GLY A 99 0.73 0.51 11.38
CA GLY A 99 1.59 -0.62 11.04
C GLY A 99 0.83 -1.93 10.88
N SER A 100 -0.23 -1.96 10.06
CA SER A 100 -1.06 -3.15 9.85
C SER A 100 -0.28 -4.37 9.38
N GLN A 101 0.73 -4.20 8.52
CA GLN A 101 1.57 -5.31 8.08
C GLN A 101 2.32 -5.98 9.24
N LYS A 102 2.84 -5.20 10.17
CA LYS A 102 3.54 -5.71 11.37
C LYS A 102 2.62 -6.56 12.24
N ILE A 103 1.36 -6.16 12.37
CA ILE A 103 0.36 -6.91 13.15
C ILE A 103 0.10 -8.26 12.51
N ILE A 104 -0.07 -8.31 11.20
CA ILE A 104 -0.33 -9.57 10.47
C ILE A 104 0.89 -10.48 10.51
N VAL A 105 2.09 -9.97 10.38
CA VAL A 105 3.32 -10.76 10.51
C VAL A 105 3.42 -11.36 11.93
N ARG A 106 3.14 -10.60 12.96
CA ARG A 106 3.09 -11.09 14.35
C ARG A 106 2.02 -12.16 14.55
N LEU A 107 0.84 -11.99 13.96
CA LEU A 107 -0.22 -12.98 14.00
C LEU A 107 0.24 -14.30 13.38
N LEU A 108 0.88 -14.25 12.21
CA LEU A 108 1.40 -15.41 11.52
C LEU A 108 2.53 -16.12 12.30
N ALA A 109 3.39 -15.34 12.96
CA ALA A 109 4.48 -15.86 13.77
C ALA A 109 4.01 -16.54 15.07
N SER A 110 2.82 -16.18 15.56
CA SER A 110 2.27 -16.70 16.84
C SER A 110 1.68 -18.09 16.73
N GLY A 111 1.75 -18.76 15.57
CA GLY A 111 1.24 -20.12 15.37
C GLY A 111 1.95 -21.13 16.28
N GLU A 112 1.18 -22.03 16.89
CA GLU A 112 1.73 -23.15 17.64
C GLU A 112 2.37 -24.15 16.68
N GLY A 113 3.65 -24.44 16.85
CA GLY A 113 4.36 -25.45 16.09
C GLY A 113 5.87 -25.27 16.10
N GLU A 114 6.57 -26.36 15.91
CA GLU A 114 8.04 -26.36 15.79
C GLU A 114 8.51 -25.88 14.41
N ILE A 115 7.58 -25.81 13.43
CA ILE A 115 7.91 -25.43 12.06
C ILE A 115 7.62 -23.95 11.86
N GLN A 116 8.63 -23.22 11.39
CA GLN A 116 8.52 -21.80 11.06
C GLN A 116 7.41 -21.54 10.02
N THR A 117 6.62 -20.50 10.24
CA THR A 117 5.64 -20.03 9.26
C THR A 117 6.33 -19.39 8.07
N GLY A 118 5.83 -19.65 6.86
CA GLY A 118 6.28 -19.01 5.63
C GLY A 118 5.19 -18.18 5.00
N VAL A 119 5.60 -17.10 4.32
CA VAL A 119 4.74 -16.24 3.53
C VAL A 119 5.22 -16.20 2.08
N LEU A 120 4.37 -16.61 1.15
CA LEU A 120 4.65 -16.45 -0.28
C LEU A 120 4.73 -14.96 -0.59
N THR A 121 5.88 -14.53 -1.10
CA THR A 121 6.22 -13.11 -1.29
C THR A 121 6.60 -12.86 -2.74
N PRO A 122 5.98 -11.86 -3.40
CA PRO A 122 6.31 -11.56 -4.79
C PRO A 122 7.74 -11.04 -4.93
N MET A 123 8.38 -11.37 -6.03
CA MET A 123 9.68 -10.83 -6.40
C MET A 123 9.56 -10.12 -7.75
N PRO A 124 9.72 -8.79 -7.75
CA PRO A 124 10.07 -7.88 -6.66
C PRO A 124 8.91 -7.59 -5.70
N CYS A 125 9.22 -7.08 -4.53
CA CYS A 125 8.28 -6.72 -3.46
C CYS A 125 8.61 -5.33 -2.87
N PRO A 126 7.73 -4.78 -2.02
CA PRO A 126 8.07 -3.59 -1.25
C PRO A 126 9.36 -3.83 -0.44
N HIS A 127 10.29 -2.86 -0.47
CA HIS A 127 11.64 -3.04 0.08
C HIS A 127 11.68 -3.28 1.60
N THR A 128 10.67 -2.86 2.33
CA THR A 128 10.56 -3.06 3.78
C THR A 128 10.02 -4.44 4.17
N LEU A 129 9.36 -5.14 3.25
CA LEU A 129 8.69 -6.41 3.56
C LEU A 129 9.65 -7.52 3.97
N PRO A 130 10.79 -7.76 3.31
CA PRO A 130 11.74 -8.78 3.74
C PRO A 130 12.25 -8.56 5.16
N THR A 131 12.58 -7.33 5.51
CA THR A 131 13.03 -6.97 6.87
C THR A 131 11.94 -7.22 7.91
N LEU A 132 10.69 -6.88 7.56
CA LEU A 132 9.54 -7.08 8.44
C LEU A 132 9.29 -8.57 8.72
N LEU A 133 9.39 -9.41 7.70
CA LEU A 133 9.24 -10.86 7.84
C LEU A 133 10.37 -11.44 8.69
N ASP A 134 11.60 -11.00 8.45
CA ASP A 134 12.78 -11.44 9.22
C ASP A 134 12.67 -11.03 10.70
N GLU A 135 12.30 -9.79 10.99
CA GLU A 135 12.05 -9.32 12.37
C GLU A 135 10.96 -10.16 13.07
N GLY A 136 9.95 -10.57 12.32
CA GLY A 136 8.85 -11.39 12.82
C GLY A 136 9.16 -12.89 12.87
N GLU A 137 10.37 -13.32 12.51
CA GLU A 137 10.76 -14.74 12.43
C GLU A 137 9.87 -15.56 11.49
N VAL A 138 9.37 -14.91 10.43
CA VAL A 138 8.55 -15.52 9.38
C VAL A 138 9.40 -15.73 8.13
N ALA A 139 9.39 -16.94 7.58
CA ALA A 139 10.17 -17.25 6.39
C ALA A 139 9.58 -16.60 5.14
N LEU A 140 10.44 -15.95 4.38
CA LEU A 140 10.08 -15.44 3.06
C LEU A 140 10.17 -16.57 2.03
N VAL A 141 9.06 -16.87 1.36
CA VAL A 141 8.96 -17.85 0.29
C VAL A 141 8.75 -17.10 -1.03
N PRO A 142 9.79 -16.95 -1.87
CA PRO A 142 9.68 -16.10 -3.05
C PRO A 142 8.86 -16.76 -4.16
N TYR A 143 8.02 -15.98 -4.84
CA TYR A 143 7.47 -16.29 -6.15
C TYR A 143 7.76 -15.15 -7.12
N ARG A 144 8.19 -15.49 -8.34
CA ARG A 144 8.62 -14.50 -9.32
C ARG A 144 7.44 -13.98 -10.12
N LEU A 145 7.37 -12.66 -10.24
CA LEU A 145 6.48 -12.01 -11.19
C LEU A 145 7.10 -12.07 -12.59
N VAL A 146 6.25 -12.13 -13.62
CA VAL A 146 6.71 -12.30 -15.01
C VAL A 146 6.86 -10.93 -15.66
N GLU A 147 8.10 -10.45 -15.78
CA GLU A 147 8.40 -9.12 -16.33
C GLU A 147 7.91 -8.95 -17.75
N GLU A 148 8.10 -9.93 -18.62
CA GLU A 148 7.70 -9.91 -20.02
C GLU A 148 6.18 -9.84 -20.21
N ARG A 149 5.40 -10.17 -19.18
CA ARG A 149 3.95 -10.02 -19.14
C ARG A 149 3.51 -8.88 -18.23
N GLY A 150 4.31 -7.82 -18.14
CA GLY A 150 4.01 -6.64 -17.32
C GLY A 150 4.01 -6.91 -15.83
N TRP A 151 4.85 -7.85 -15.36
CA TRP A 151 4.96 -8.26 -13.96
C TRP A 151 3.73 -9.04 -13.46
N ALA A 152 3.09 -9.78 -14.33
CA ALA A 152 1.93 -10.60 -13.99
C ALA A 152 2.26 -11.71 -12.99
N VAL A 153 1.27 -12.04 -12.16
CA VAL A 153 1.32 -13.23 -11.30
C VAL A 153 1.15 -14.49 -12.16
N ASP A 154 2.03 -15.46 -11.97
CA ASP A 154 1.99 -16.74 -12.67
C ASP A 154 1.60 -17.86 -11.69
N LEU A 155 0.54 -18.59 -12.01
CA LEU A 155 0.02 -19.67 -11.18
C LEU A 155 1.05 -20.82 -11.03
N ASP A 156 1.80 -21.14 -12.08
CA ASP A 156 2.85 -22.17 -12.03
C ASP A 156 3.97 -21.79 -11.05
N GLU A 157 4.33 -20.51 -11.01
CA GLU A 157 5.29 -19.99 -10.03
C GLU A 157 4.75 -20.10 -8.59
N LEU A 158 3.46 -19.86 -8.37
CA LEU A 158 2.86 -20.03 -7.04
C LEU A 158 2.93 -21.49 -6.60
N HIS A 159 2.61 -22.43 -7.49
CA HIS A 159 2.73 -23.86 -7.21
C HIS A 159 4.17 -24.28 -6.93
N ARG A 160 5.12 -23.79 -7.71
CA ARG A 160 6.55 -24.00 -7.49
C ARG A 160 6.99 -23.51 -6.12
N ALA A 161 6.57 -22.29 -5.74
CA ALA A 161 6.93 -21.68 -4.46
C ALA A 161 6.46 -22.53 -3.27
N VAL A 162 5.21 -22.98 -3.28
CA VAL A 162 4.67 -23.86 -2.23
C VAL A 162 5.44 -25.19 -2.17
N THR A 163 5.69 -25.82 -3.30
CA THR A 163 6.41 -27.09 -3.38
C THR A 163 7.83 -26.95 -2.83
N THR A 164 8.53 -25.87 -3.20
CA THR A 164 9.88 -25.60 -2.73
C THR A 164 9.94 -25.31 -1.22
N ALA A 165 8.92 -24.69 -0.67
CA ALA A 165 8.82 -24.33 0.75
C ALA A 165 8.58 -25.56 1.65
N ARG A 166 7.94 -26.60 1.14
CA ARG A 166 7.65 -27.83 1.92
C ARG A 166 8.96 -28.44 2.43
N GLY A 167 8.96 -28.79 3.72
CA GLY A 167 10.13 -29.31 4.41
C GLY A 167 11.09 -28.27 4.99
N ARG A 168 10.88 -26.98 4.66
CA ARG A 168 11.66 -25.85 5.24
C ARG A 168 10.82 -25.02 6.19
N CYS A 169 9.59 -24.73 5.80
CA CYS A 169 8.63 -23.95 6.57
C CYS A 169 7.21 -24.40 6.24
N GLN A 170 6.26 -23.88 6.99
CA GLN A 170 4.83 -24.06 6.76
C GLN A 170 4.26 -22.82 6.08
N PRO A 171 4.00 -22.82 4.76
CA PRO A 171 3.31 -21.71 4.12
C PRO A 171 1.93 -21.50 4.72
N ARG A 172 1.63 -20.29 5.19
CA ARG A 172 0.34 -19.94 5.81
C ARG A 172 -0.34 -18.77 5.17
N ALA A 173 0.40 -17.97 4.40
CA ALA A 173 -0.13 -16.79 3.75
C ALA A 173 0.54 -16.56 2.40
N ILE A 174 -0.16 -15.86 1.53
CA ILE A 174 0.39 -15.25 0.33
C ILE A 174 0.23 -13.73 0.42
N TYR A 175 1.35 -13.01 0.26
CA TYR A 175 1.35 -11.56 0.17
C TYR A 175 1.16 -11.14 -1.29
N ILE A 176 0.20 -10.25 -1.51
CA ILE A 176 -0.10 -9.64 -2.81
C ILE A 176 0.01 -8.13 -2.68
N SER A 177 0.70 -7.50 -3.62
CA SER A 177 0.70 -6.04 -3.79
C SER A 177 -0.07 -5.71 -5.07
N ASN A 178 -1.23 -5.06 -4.95
CA ASN A 178 -2.10 -4.76 -6.10
C ASN A 178 -2.88 -3.44 -5.88
N PRO A 179 -2.57 -2.37 -6.62
CA PRO A 179 -1.47 -2.22 -7.60
C PRO A 179 -0.09 -2.49 -7.01
N GLY A 180 0.82 -3.02 -7.84
CA GLY A 180 2.13 -3.51 -7.40
C GLY A 180 3.11 -2.42 -6.99
N ASN A 181 3.81 -2.64 -5.89
CA ASN A 181 4.98 -1.87 -5.49
C ASN A 181 6.21 -2.82 -5.53
N PRO A 182 7.22 -2.55 -6.35
CA PRO A 182 7.46 -1.35 -7.18
C PRO A 182 7.04 -1.49 -8.66
N THR A 183 6.38 -2.57 -9.05
CA THR A 183 6.19 -2.91 -10.49
C THR A 183 5.14 -2.07 -11.20
N GLY A 184 4.17 -1.53 -10.47
CA GLY A 184 3.02 -0.84 -11.06
C GLY A 184 2.03 -1.74 -11.78
N HIS A 185 2.16 -3.06 -11.66
CA HIS A 185 1.21 -4.00 -12.25
C HIS A 185 -0.16 -3.92 -11.55
N VAL A 186 -1.22 -4.04 -12.33
CA VAL A 186 -2.59 -4.15 -11.82
C VAL A 186 -3.17 -5.47 -12.32
N GLN A 187 -3.60 -6.32 -11.38
CA GLN A 187 -4.17 -7.61 -11.73
C GLN A 187 -5.53 -7.47 -12.39
N THR A 188 -5.78 -8.30 -13.39
CA THR A 188 -7.10 -8.49 -13.96
C THR A 188 -8.00 -9.25 -12.98
N ARG A 189 -9.32 -9.18 -13.18
CA ARG A 189 -10.26 -9.96 -12.39
C ARG A 189 -9.94 -11.46 -12.45
N GLU A 190 -9.62 -11.97 -13.63
CA GLU A 190 -9.27 -13.38 -13.86
C GLU A 190 -8.03 -13.79 -13.07
N SER A 191 -7.02 -12.93 -13.03
CA SER A 191 -5.81 -13.16 -12.24
C SER A 191 -6.12 -13.20 -10.73
N ILE A 192 -6.96 -12.29 -10.24
CA ILE A 192 -7.41 -12.27 -8.84
C ILE A 192 -8.17 -13.55 -8.50
N GLU A 193 -9.09 -13.98 -9.35
CA GLU A 193 -9.84 -15.24 -9.16
C GLU A 193 -8.92 -16.46 -9.08
N GLU A 194 -7.89 -16.54 -9.94
CA GLU A 194 -6.89 -17.61 -9.92
C GLU A 194 -6.12 -17.65 -8.60
N VAL A 195 -5.69 -16.50 -8.10
CA VAL A 195 -4.99 -16.41 -6.81
C VAL A 195 -5.90 -16.82 -5.66
N ILE A 196 -7.17 -16.41 -5.67
CA ILE A 196 -8.14 -16.79 -4.64
C ILE A 196 -8.36 -18.31 -4.65
N ARG A 197 -8.55 -18.94 -5.81
CA ARG A 197 -8.67 -20.39 -5.92
C ARG A 197 -7.43 -21.12 -5.42
N PHE A 198 -6.27 -20.61 -5.76
CA PHE A 198 -4.99 -21.14 -5.27
C PHE A 198 -4.90 -21.06 -3.74
N ALA A 199 -5.21 -19.91 -3.15
CA ALA A 199 -5.21 -19.73 -1.71
C ALA A 199 -6.22 -20.66 -1.00
N ALA A 200 -7.42 -20.83 -1.59
CA ALA A 200 -8.40 -21.76 -1.08
C ALA A 200 -7.91 -23.21 -1.09
N ALA A 201 -7.30 -23.65 -2.20
CA ALA A 201 -6.77 -25.00 -2.35
C ALA A 201 -5.60 -25.30 -1.40
N GLU A 202 -4.73 -24.32 -1.17
CA GLU A 202 -3.54 -24.47 -0.33
C GLU A 202 -3.76 -24.09 1.15
N GLY A 203 -4.94 -23.59 1.49
CA GLY A 203 -5.26 -23.14 2.85
C GLY A 203 -4.47 -21.91 3.30
N LEU A 204 -4.22 -20.96 2.37
CA LEU A 204 -3.45 -19.76 2.63
C LEU A 204 -4.34 -18.58 2.96
N LEU A 205 -3.91 -17.78 3.94
CA LEU A 205 -4.45 -16.45 4.19
C LEU A 205 -4.03 -15.53 3.04
N LEU A 206 -4.97 -14.79 2.49
CA LEU A 206 -4.70 -13.71 1.54
C LEU A 206 -4.32 -12.44 2.31
N PHE A 207 -3.06 -12.04 2.20
CA PHE A 207 -2.54 -10.80 2.77
C PHE A 207 -2.30 -9.80 1.64
N VAL A 208 -3.28 -8.93 1.41
CA VAL A 208 -3.32 -8.07 0.22
C VAL A 208 -3.06 -6.61 0.58
N ASP A 209 -1.98 -6.08 0.04
CA ASP A 209 -1.63 -4.67 0.12
C ASP A 209 -2.25 -3.94 -1.08
N GLU A 210 -3.29 -3.18 -0.81
CA GLU A 210 -4.04 -2.39 -1.79
C GLU A 210 -3.84 -0.89 -1.58
N VAL A 211 -2.69 -0.50 -1.07
CA VAL A 211 -2.35 0.90 -0.74
C VAL A 211 -2.51 1.82 -1.96
N TYR A 212 -2.18 1.38 -3.15
CA TYR A 212 -2.24 2.19 -4.36
C TYR A 212 -3.54 2.06 -5.15
N GLN A 213 -4.63 1.65 -4.52
CA GLN A 213 -5.94 1.47 -5.17
C GLN A 213 -6.50 2.74 -5.83
N ASP A 214 -6.11 3.91 -5.36
CA ASP A 214 -6.53 5.20 -5.92
C ASP A 214 -5.54 5.76 -6.96
N SER A 215 -4.41 5.09 -7.17
CA SER A 215 -3.31 5.51 -8.04
C SER A 215 -3.32 4.73 -9.36
N MET A 216 -4.48 4.60 -10.00
CA MET A 216 -4.59 3.98 -11.31
C MET A 216 -4.11 4.93 -12.40
N ILE A 217 -3.31 4.42 -13.33
CA ILE A 217 -2.77 5.18 -14.46
C ILE A 217 -3.59 4.83 -15.71
N GLY A 218 -4.11 5.88 -16.39
CA GLY A 218 -4.99 5.74 -17.55
C GLY A 218 -6.46 5.91 -17.21
N LEU A 219 -7.23 6.46 -18.16
CA LEU A 219 -8.63 6.81 -17.96
C LEU A 219 -9.57 5.59 -17.96
N ASP A 220 -9.13 4.46 -18.52
CA ASP A 220 -9.97 3.28 -18.78
C ASP A 220 -9.75 2.15 -17.78
N ARG A 221 -9.02 2.40 -16.69
CA ARG A 221 -8.70 1.37 -15.70
C ARG A 221 -9.37 1.68 -14.37
N GLU A 222 -10.19 0.74 -13.93
CA GLU A 222 -10.79 0.76 -12.60
C GLU A 222 -10.08 -0.26 -11.70
N PHE A 223 -9.88 0.13 -10.45
CA PHE A 223 -9.41 -0.77 -9.43
C PHE A 223 -10.52 -1.76 -9.03
N ILE A 224 -10.18 -3.04 -8.98
CA ILE A 224 -11.06 -4.09 -8.46
C ILE A 224 -10.40 -4.68 -7.22
N SER A 225 -11.09 -4.63 -6.07
CA SER A 225 -10.57 -5.17 -4.83
C SER A 225 -10.62 -6.71 -4.78
N TYR A 226 -9.69 -7.30 -4.06
CA TYR A 226 -9.72 -8.73 -3.76
C TYR A 226 -11.01 -9.13 -3.01
N LYS A 227 -11.48 -8.28 -2.11
CA LYS A 227 -12.73 -8.53 -1.37
C LYS A 227 -13.93 -8.64 -2.30
N LYS A 228 -14.07 -7.71 -3.24
CA LYS A 228 -15.17 -7.73 -4.21
C LYS A 228 -15.17 -9.03 -5.01
N VAL A 229 -14.02 -9.40 -5.56
CA VAL A 229 -13.88 -10.64 -6.33
C VAL A 229 -14.18 -11.87 -5.48
N LEU A 230 -13.63 -11.92 -4.26
CA LEU A 230 -13.86 -13.02 -3.33
C LEU A 230 -15.36 -13.24 -3.05
N PHE A 231 -16.10 -12.18 -2.76
CA PHE A 231 -17.53 -12.27 -2.47
C PHE A 231 -18.35 -12.59 -3.70
N GLU A 232 -17.99 -12.09 -4.86
CA GLU A 232 -18.67 -12.38 -6.13
C GLU A 232 -18.40 -13.81 -6.66
N MET A 233 -17.36 -14.47 -6.20
CA MET A 233 -17.09 -15.88 -6.49
C MET A 233 -18.03 -16.85 -5.78
N GLY A 234 -18.81 -16.38 -4.83
CA GLY A 234 -19.81 -17.15 -4.09
C GLY A 234 -19.42 -17.48 -2.66
N LYS A 235 -20.39 -17.97 -1.90
CA LYS A 235 -20.24 -18.26 -0.47
C LYS A 235 -19.16 -19.29 -0.15
N GLU A 236 -18.94 -20.24 -1.04
CA GLU A 236 -17.89 -21.25 -0.90
C GLU A 236 -16.52 -20.61 -0.65
N TYR A 237 -16.21 -19.54 -1.36
CA TYR A 237 -14.96 -18.79 -1.17
C TYR A 237 -15.07 -17.72 -0.08
N ALA A 238 -16.13 -16.93 -0.10
CA ALA A 238 -16.31 -15.81 0.81
C ALA A 238 -16.36 -16.19 2.30
N GLU A 239 -16.83 -17.40 2.62
CA GLU A 239 -16.95 -17.89 3.99
C GLU A 239 -15.74 -18.71 4.44
N THR A 240 -14.88 -19.14 3.55
CA THR A 240 -13.76 -20.06 3.85
C THR A 240 -12.38 -19.43 3.63
N VAL A 241 -12.22 -18.52 2.68
CA VAL A 241 -10.93 -17.89 2.41
C VAL A 241 -10.75 -16.66 3.30
N GLU A 242 -9.74 -16.71 4.14
CA GLU A 242 -9.37 -15.61 5.01
C GLU A 242 -8.66 -14.51 4.22
N LEU A 243 -9.13 -13.28 4.37
CA LEU A 243 -8.57 -12.13 3.66
C LEU A 243 -8.27 -11.00 4.64
N VAL A 244 -7.06 -10.48 4.56
CA VAL A 244 -6.67 -9.20 5.16
C VAL A 244 -6.29 -8.26 4.03
N SER A 245 -7.02 -7.17 3.87
CA SER A 245 -6.71 -6.12 2.90
C SER A 245 -6.37 -4.82 3.60
N SER A 246 -5.36 -4.13 3.11
CA SER A 246 -4.85 -2.91 3.74
C SER A 246 -4.83 -1.72 2.78
N HIS A 247 -5.04 -0.54 3.34
CA HIS A 247 -4.93 0.76 2.70
C HIS A 247 -4.37 1.77 3.69
N SER A 248 -3.83 2.88 3.21
CA SER A 248 -3.25 3.90 4.09
C SER A 248 -3.29 5.28 3.46
N LEU A 249 -3.00 6.29 4.27
CA LEU A 249 -2.86 7.68 3.82
C LEU A 249 -1.81 7.87 2.72
N THR A 250 -0.87 6.94 2.59
CA THR A 250 0.17 6.98 1.55
C THR A 250 -0.42 6.94 0.14
N GLY A 251 -1.47 6.15 -0.08
CA GLY A 251 -2.02 5.89 -1.40
C GLY A 251 -3.33 6.63 -1.74
N PHE A 252 -3.89 7.43 -0.83
CA PHE A 252 -5.12 8.14 -1.13
C PHE A 252 -4.95 9.27 -2.15
N LEU A 253 -5.96 9.45 -2.98
CA LEU A 253 -6.09 10.54 -3.96
C LEU A 253 -4.95 10.62 -5.00
N GLY A 254 -4.44 9.46 -5.42
CA GLY A 254 -3.38 9.44 -6.42
C GLY A 254 -2.11 10.08 -5.89
N ASP A 255 -1.73 9.68 -4.68
CA ASP A 255 -0.46 10.00 -4.03
C ASP A 255 -0.32 11.42 -3.46
N LEU A 256 -1.43 12.09 -3.21
CA LEU A 256 -1.44 13.27 -2.31
C LEU A 256 -1.21 12.87 -0.84
N GLY A 257 -0.69 11.66 -0.65
CA GLY A 257 -0.65 10.95 0.60
C GLY A 257 -0.09 11.76 1.77
N GLU A 258 -0.80 11.75 2.85
CA GLU A 258 -0.37 12.29 4.14
C GLU A 258 0.47 11.27 4.91
N CYS A 259 1.53 10.75 4.27
CA CYS A 259 2.37 9.66 4.80
C CYS A 259 2.87 9.90 6.21
N GLY A 260 3.22 11.15 6.51
CA GLY A 260 3.73 11.57 7.81
C GLY A 260 2.69 11.55 8.93
N GLN A 261 1.41 11.52 8.60
CA GLN A 261 0.32 11.43 9.59
C GLN A 261 0.20 10.01 10.18
N ARG A 262 0.82 9.02 9.56
CA ARG A 262 0.96 7.67 10.07
C ARG A 262 -0.37 6.99 10.42
N ALA A 263 -1.28 6.91 9.48
CA ALA A 263 -2.53 6.16 9.64
C ALA A 263 -2.87 5.35 8.38
N GLY A 264 -3.48 4.22 8.62
CA GLY A 264 -4.04 3.34 7.61
C GLY A 264 -5.06 2.45 8.27
N TYR A 265 -5.63 1.55 7.49
CA TYR A 265 -6.56 0.56 8.00
C TYR A 265 -6.31 -0.80 7.35
N MET A 266 -6.77 -1.83 8.02
CA MET A 266 -6.95 -3.14 7.45
C MET A 266 -8.40 -3.59 7.65
N GLU A 267 -8.93 -4.29 6.67
CA GLU A 267 -10.19 -5.03 6.80
C GLU A 267 -9.86 -6.52 6.84
N ILE A 268 -10.43 -7.23 7.82
CA ILE A 268 -10.25 -8.66 7.99
C ILE A 268 -11.60 -9.33 7.78
N VAL A 269 -11.66 -10.27 6.86
CA VAL A 269 -12.88 -11.00 6.56
C VAL A 269 -12.64 -12.51 6.63
N SER A 270 -13.69 -13.24 7.02
CA SER A 270 -13.70 -14.71 7.12
C SER A 270 -12.66 -15.28 8.10
N MET A 271 -12.31 -14.50 9.10
CA MET A 271 -11.38 -14.89 10.16
C MET A 271 -12.16 -15.42 11.38
N ASP A 272 -11.57 -16.41 12.07
CA ASP A 272 -12.09 -16.91 13.33
C ASP A 272 -12.23 -15.79 14.37
N PRO A 273 -13.36 -15.70 15.12
CA PRO A 273 -13.55 -14.67 16.13
C PRO A 273 -12.47 -14.61 17.22
N GLU A 274 -11.88 -15.74 17.60
CA GLU A 274 -10.78 -15.77 18.56
C GLU A 274 -9.52 -15.12 18.01
N VAL A 275 -9.25 -15.33 16.73
CA VAL A 275 -8.13 -14.67 16.03
C VAL A 275 -8.38 -13.18 15.90
N MET A 276 -9.62 -12.77 15.60
CA MET A 276 -10.02 -11.34 15.60
C MET A 276 -9.78 -10.67 16.96
N HIS A 277 -10.14 -11.37 18.04
CA HIS A 277 -9.88 -10.90 19.38
C HIS A 277 -8.37 -10.78 19.69
N PHE A 278 -7.58 -11.73 19.21
CA PHE A 278 -6.13 -11.68 19.35
C PHE A 278 -5.51 -10.49 18.59
N VAL A 279 -5.99 -10.18 17.39
CA VAL A 279 -5.59 -8.98 16.63
C VAL A 279 -5.90 -7.71 17.41
N ASP A 280 -7.09 -7.63 17.99
CA ASP A 280 -7.52 -6.50 18.82
C ASP A 280 -6.61 -6.33 20.04
N THR A 281 -6.26 -7.43 20.68
CA THR A 281 -5.32 -7.46 21.83
C THR A 281 -3.92 -6.99 21.43
N MET A 282 -3.43 -7.41 20.25
CA MET A 282 -2.12 -6.95 19.77
C MET A 282 -2.10 -5.44 19.49
N LEU A 283 -3.19 -4.88 19.00
CA LEU A 283 -3.32 -3.45 18.79
C LEU A 283 -3.19 -2.66 20.09
N CYS A 284 -3.64 -3.21 21.21
CA CYS A 284 -3.53 -2.57 22.51
C CYS A 284 -2.08 -2.34 22.95
N THR A 285 -1.11 -3.07 22.41
CA THR A 285 0.31 -2.88 22.75
C THR A 285 0.86 -1.54 22.28
N ASP A 286 0.29 -0.97 21.21
CA ASP A 286 0.65 0.32 20.66
C ASP A 286 -0.28 1.46 21.16
N ILE A 287 -1.17 1.14 22.10
CA ILE A 287 -2.22 2.00 22.67
C ILE A 287 -3.24 2.40 21.60
N SER A 288 -2.91 3.36 20.72
CA SER A 288 -3.77 3.74 19.59
C SER A 288 -2.95 4.49 18.52
N THR A 289 -3.48 4.51 17.30
CA THR A 289 -2.93 5.33 16.22
C THR A 289 -3.07 6.82 16.54
N PRO A 290 -2.13 7.69 16.14
CA PRO A 290 -2.25 9.13 16.32
C PRO A 290 -3.61 9.67 15.85
N VAL A 291 -4.29 10.46 16.69
CA VAL A 291 -5.65 10.93 16.43
C VAL A 291 -5.71 11.80 15.18
N THR A 292 -4.73 12.66 14.96
CA THR A 292 -4.63 13.49 13.75
C THR A 292 -4.55 12.66 12.49
N GLY A 293 -3.84 11.53 12.52
CA GLY A 293 -3.80 10.56 11.42
C GLY A 293 -5.16 9.91 11.17
N GLN A 294 -5.87 9.53 12.22
CA GLN A 294 -7.23 8.98 12.11
C GLN A 294 -8.21 10.00 11.50
N LEU A 295 -8.13 11.25 11.93
CA LEU A 295 -8.96 12.32 11.36
C LEU A 295 -8.62 12.60 9.89
N ALA A 296 -7.33 12.63 9.55
CA ALA A 296 -6.90 12.75 8.16
C ALA A 296 -7.45 11.61 7.29
N LEU A 297 -7.46 10.39 7.81
CA LEU A 297 -8.03 9.23 7.14
C LEU A 297 -9.52 9.41 6.85
N ASP A 298 -10.30 9.86 7.84
CA ASP A 298 -11.73 10.16 7.65
C ASP A 298 -11.96 11.24 6.58
N LEU A 299 -11.15 12.29 6.58
CA LEU A 299 -11.25 13.37 5.61
C LEU A 299 -10.93 12.92 4.18
N MET A 300 -10.00 12.01 4.01
CA MET A 300 -9.68 11.42 2.70
C MET A 300 -10.82 10.54 2.17
N LEU A 301 -11.51 9.84 3.07
CA LEU A 301 -12.65 8.98 2.74
C LEU A 301 -13.94 9.77 2.42
N ASN A 302 -14.08 10.95 3.01
CA ASN A 302 -15.25 11.79 2.92
C ASN A 302 -14.89 13.18 2.37
N PRO A 303 -14.59 13.30 1.07
CA PRO A 303 -14.25 14.56 0.46
C PRO A 303 -15.44 15.53 0.44
N PRO A 304 -15.21 16.82 0.20
CA PRO A 304 -16.30 17.76 -0.07
C PRO A 304 -17.20 17.28 -1.20
N LYS A 305 -18.49 17.56 -1.07
CA LYS A 305 -19.51 17.21 -2.06
C LYS A 305 -19.85 18.41 -2.94
N PRO A 306 -20.43 18.19 -4.14
CA PRO A 306 -20.95 19.29 -4.95
C PRO A 306 -21.86 20.20 -4.12
N GLY A 307 -21.62 21.52 -4.20
CA GLY A 307 -22.33 22.52 -3.41
C GLY A 307 -21.65 22.94 -2.12
N ASP A 308 -20.69 22.17 -1.64
CA ASP A 308 -19.86 22.57 -0.49
C ASP A 308 -18.89 23.70 -0.88
N PRO A 309 -18.63 24.68 0.01
CA PRO A 309 -17.69 25.76 -0.27
C PRO A 309 -16.30 25.31 -0.71
N SER A 310 -15.81 24.19 -0.19
CA SER A 310 -14.48 23.65 -0.49
C SER A 310 -14.43 22.74 -1.73
N TYR A 311 -15.57 22.43 -2.34
CA TYR A 311 -15.65 21.43 -3.41
C TYR A 311 -14.81 21.78 -4.64
N ASP A 312 -14.91 23.01 -5.13
CA ASP A 312 -14.19 23.40 -6.35
C ASP A 312 -12.68 23.39 -6.16
N THR A 313 -12.19 23.92 -5.06
CA THR A 313 -10.76 23.91 -4.72
C THR A 313 -10.24 22.48 -4.58
N TYR A 314 -10.96 21.63 -3.84
CA TYR A 314 -10.62 20.23 -3.66
C TYR A 314 -10.54 19.50 -5.01
N THR A 315 -11.55 19.68 -5.86
CA THR A 315 -11.61 19.03 -7.17
C THR A 315 -10.47 19.48 -8.08
N GLN A 316 -10.15 20.77 -8.09
CA GLN A 316 -9.04 21.31 -8.87
C GLN A 316 -7.68 20.77 -8.38
N GLU A 317 -7.45 20.76 -7.09
CA GLU A 317 -6.19 20.26 -6.50
C GLU A 317 -5.98 18.76 -6.81
N THR A 318 -7.02 17.96 -6.63
CA THR A 318 -6.92 16.49 -6.87
C THR A 318 -6.80 16.16 -8.36
N LEU A 319 -7.52 16.88 -9.22
CA LEU A 319 -7.43 16.69 -10.67
C LEU A 319 -6.04 17.07 -11.20
N LEU A 320 -5.50 18.20 -10.73
CA LEU A 320 -4.17 18.65 -11.12
C LEU A 320 -3.11 17.59 -10.77
N THR A 321 -3.20 17.03 -9.58
CA THR A 321 -2.26 15.97 -9.14
C THR A 321 -2.36 14.72 -10.00
N ARG A 322 -3.56 14.20 -10.22
CA ARG A 322 -3.77 13.01 -11.06
C ARG A 322 -3.27 13.22 -12.48
N THR A 323 -3.56 14.38 -13.07
CA THR A 323 -3.10 14.73 -14.41
C THR A 323 -1.58 14.82 -14.47
N THR A 324 -0.95 15.48 -13.49
CA THR A 324 0.50 15.61 -13.41
C THR A 324 1.18 14.24 -13.28
N LEU A 325 0.69 13.38 -12.39
CA LEU A 325 1.25 12.04 -12.21
C LEU A 325 1.14 11.19 -13.48
N SER A 326 -0.02 11.20 -14.13
CA SER A 326 -0.23 10.45 -15.39
C SER A 326 0.69 10.95 -16.50
N GLN A 327 0.84 12.25 -16.67
CA GLN A 327 1.74 12.86 -17.65
C GLN A 327 3.21 12.54 -17.34
N ASN A 328 3.59 12.62 -16.06
CA ASN A 328 4.96 12.30 -15.64
C ASN A 328 5.29 10.83 -15.85
N ALA A 329 4.36 9.93 -15.53
CA ALA A 329 4.54 8.48 -15.75
C ALA A 329 4.76 8.18 -17.24
N GLN A 330 3.95 8.74 -18.13
CA GLN A 330 4.08 8.56 -19.57
C GLN A 330 5.41 9.12 -20.09
N ARG A 331 5.74 10.36 -19.70
CA ARG A 331 6.98 11.00 -20.12
C ARG A 331 8.23 10.27 -19.64
N ALA A 332 8.23 9.83 -18.38
CA ALA A 332 9.34 9.05 -17.83
C ALA A 332 9.53 7.72 -18.56
N LEU A 333 8.42 7.03 -18.87
CA LEU A 333 8.47 5.79 -19.65
C LEU A 333 9.05 5.99 -21.04
N GLU A 334 8.62 7.04 -21.75
CA GLU A 334 9.14 7.40 -23.07
C GLU A 334 10.64 7.68 -23.02
N LEU A 335 11.09 8.50 -22.08
CA LEU A 335 12.50 8.84 -21.91
C LEU A 335 13.35 7.61 -21.57
N LEU A 336 12.89 6.75 -20.66
CA LEU A 336 13.59 5.52 -20.29
C LEU A 336 13.69 4.56 -21.45
N SER A 337 12.64 4.46 -22.27
CA SER A 337 12.61 3.58 -23.45
C SER A 337 13.60 4.01 -24.55
N ASP A 338 13.95 5.28 -24.58
CA ASP A 338 14.93 5.83 -25.55
C ASP A 338 16.39 5.67 -25.07
N LEU A 339 16.61 5.32 -23.80
CA LEU A 339 17.96 5.15 -23.27
C LEU A 339 18.53 3.78 -23.64
N PRO A 340 19.78 3.71 -24.15
CA PRO A 340 20.43 2.44 -24.41
C PRO A 340 20.70 1.69 -23.09
N GLY A 341 20.49 0.38 -23.11
CA GLY A 341 20.75 -0.46 -21.95
C GLY A 341 19.68 -0.38 -20.86
N ILE A 342 18.54 0.24 -21.13
CA ILE A 342 17.40 0.29 -20.19
C ILE A 342 16.13 -0.18 -20.92
N SER A 343 15.36 -1.03 -20.26
CA SER A 343 14.02 -1.40 -20.69
C SER A 343 13.05 -1.27 -19.52
N CYS A 344 11.82 -0.86 -19.77
CA CYS A 344 10.85 -0.64 -18.69
C CYS A 344 9.45 -1.05 -19.14
N GLN A 345 8.80 -1.87 -18.31
CA GLN A 345 7.38 -2.16 -18.49
C GLN A 345 6.55 -0.93 -18.07
N PRO A 346 5.44 -0.64 -18.77
CA PRO A 346 4.54 0.43 -18.36
C PRO A 346 3.97 0.18 -16.97
N ALA A 347 3.93 1.21 -16.12
CA ALA A 347 3.15 1.15 -14.89
C ALA A 347 1.67 1.35 -15.20
N MET A 348 0.83 0.50 -14.61
CA MET A 348 -0.64 0.58 -14.71
C MET A 348 -1.25 1.26 -13.49
N GLY A 349 -0.51 1.34 -12.41
CA GLY A 349 -0.89 1.97 -11.15
C GLY A 349 0.31 2.21 -10.26
N GLY A 350 0.07 2.84 -9.10
CA GLY A 350 1.14 3.19 -8.17
C GLY A 350 1.94 4.42 -8.59
N ILE A 351 3.09 4.58 -7.98
CA ILE A 351 3.94 5.78 -8.12
C ILE A 351 5.36 5.47 -8.59
N TYR A 352 5.63 4.21 -8.93
CA TYR A 352 6.96 3.74 -9.31
C TYR A 352 7.00 3.27 -10.76
N LEU A 353 8.14 3.49 -11.39
CA LEU A 353 8.61 2.72 -12.53
C LEU A 353 9.71 1.77 -12.05
N TYR A 354 9.82 0.63 -12.69
CA TYR A 354 10.78 -0.41 -12.32
C TYR A 354 11.59 -0.84 -13.54
N PRO A 355 12.47 0.04 -14.06
CA PRO A 355 13.26 -0.23 -15.25
C PRO A 355 14.33 -1.29 -14.99
N ARG A 356 14.52 -2.14 -16.01
CA ARG A 356 15.59 -3.13 -16.07
C ARG A 356 16.85 -2.51 -16.65
N LEU A 357 17.98 -2.81 -16.01
CA LEU A 357 19.29 -2.41 -16.45
C LEU A 357 19.96 -3.57 -17.20
N HIS A 358 20.37 -3.33 -18.43
CA HIS A 358 21.19 -4.25 -19.24
C HIS A 358 22.65 -3.82 -19.10
N LEU A 359 23.28 -4.24 -18.01
CA LEU A 359 24.64 -3.84 -17.65
C LEU A 359 25.69 -4.61 -18.49
N PRO A 360 26.76 -3.94 -18.96
CA PRO A 360 27.88 -4.60 -19.60
C PRO A 360 28.57 -5.63 -18.69
N SER A 361 29.16 -6.65 -19.27
CA SER A 361 29.84 -7.72 -18.52
C SER A 361 30.98 -7.19 -17.65
N GLU A 362 31.70 -6.19 -18.11
CA GLU A 362 32.78 -5.53 -17.39
C GLU A 362 32.27 -4.85 -16.11
N PHE A 363 31.09 -4.23 -16.18
CA PHE A 363 30.46 -3.60 -15.03
C PHE A 363 30.02 -4.61 -13.98
N THR A 364 29.39 -5.72 -14.40
CA THR A 364 28.98 -6.79 -13.49
C THR A 364 30.18 -7.50 -12.85
N GLN A 365 31.28 -7.65 -13.58
CA GLN A 365 32.53 -8.17 -13.04
C GLN A 365 33.15 -7.21 -12.00
N LEU A 366 33.13 -5.91 -12.28
CA LEU A 366 33.61 -4.92 -11.31
C LEU A 366 32.79 -4.98 -10.01
N ALA A 367 31.48 -5.09 -10.10
CA ALA A 367 30.61 -5.24 -8.93
C ALA A 367 30.99 -6.47 -8.10
N LYS A 368 31.23 -7.61 -8.76
CA LYS A 368 31.70 -8.84 -8.09
C LYS A 368 33.06 -8.66 -7.40
N MET A 369 33.98 -7.99 -8.06
CA MET A 369 35.31 -7.69 -7.48
C MET A 369 35.20 -6.78 -6.25
N LEU A 370 34.23 -5.87 -6.22
CA LEU A 370 33.99 -4.97 -5.10
C LEU A 370 33.06 -5.58 -4.03
N GLU A 371 32.61 -6.82 -4.24
CA GLU A 371 31.67 -7.52 -3.35
C GLU A 371 30.38 -6.75 -3.10
N VAL A 372 29.88 -6.05 -4.14
CA VAL A 372 28.60 -5.31 -4.12
C VAL A 372 27.68 -5.79 -5.23
N GLU A 373 26.39 -5.66 -5.01
CA GLU A 373 25.40 -5.94 -6.06
C GLU A 373 25.51 -4.94 -7.21
N ALA A 374 25.33 -5.41 -8.45
CA ALA A 374 25.56 -4.59 -9.62
C ALA A 374 24.57 -3.39 -9.72
N ASP A 375 23.33 -3.57 -9.30
CA ASP A 375 22.34 -2.49 -9.25
C ASP A 375 22.67 -1.46 -8.16
N VAL A 376 23.21 -1.89 -7.03
CA VAL A 376 23.70 -0.98 -5.97
C VAL A 376 24.89 -0.16 -6.48
N LEU A 377 25.85 -0.80 -7.14
CA LEU A 377 26.98 -0.10 -7.75
C LEU A 377 26.54 0.90 -8.80
N TYR A 378 25.54 0.52 -9.63
CA TYR A 378 24.97 1.45 -10.61
C TYR A 378 24.35 2.68 -9.95
N CYS A 379 23.54 2.50 -8.90
CA CYS A 379 22.93 3.58 -8.15
C CYS A 379 23.97 4.52 -7.53
N GLN A 380 25.05 3.96 -6.98
CA GLN A 380 26.16 4.75 -6.43
C GLN A 380 26.85 5.59 -7.52
N LYS A 381 27.16 4.98 -8.66
CA LYS A 381 27.77 5.69 -9.79
C LYS A 381 26.87 6.78 -10.35
N LEU A 382 25.58 6.51 -10.49
CA LEU A 382 24.61 7.50 -10.95
C LEU A 382 24.54 8.71 -10.00
N LEU A 383 24.54 8.46 -8.70
CA LEU A 383 24.58 9.52 -7.70
C LEU A 383 25.87 10.33 -7.76
N GLU A 384 27.03 9.68 -7.83
CA GLU A 384 28.33 10.33 -7.85
C GLU A 384 28.55 11.17 -9.13
N GLU A 385 28.19 10.63 -10.28
CA GLU A 385 28.48 11.24 -11.58
C GLU A 385 27.41 12.26 -11.98
N GLU A 386 26.12 11.92 -11.81
CA GLU A 386 25.01 12.72 -12.29
C GLU A 386 24.24 13.46 -11.19
N GLY A 387 24.38 13.04 -9.93
CA GLY A 387 23.63 13.62 -8.82
C GLY A 387 22.16 13.17 -8.78
N VAL A 388 21.87 12.00 -9.35
CA VAL A 388 20.53 11.39 -9.31
C VAL A 388 20.53 10.19 -8.37
N PHE A 389 19.67 10.23 -7.39
CA PHE A 389 19.52 9.15 -6.41
C PHE A 389 18.26 8.34 -6.67
N VAL A 390 18.45 7.09 -7.06
CA VAL A 390 17.40 6.08 -7.28
C VAL A 390 17.58 4.92 -6.32
N GLY A 391 16.51 4.19 -6.05
CA GLY A 391 16.59 2.97 -5.25
C GLY A 391 17.10 1.79 -6.06
N ALA A 392 17.99 0.99 -5.49
CA ALA A 392 18.40 -0.28 -6.08
C ALA A 392 17.23 -1.28 -6.05
N GLY A 393 17.06 -2.04 -7.11
CA GLY A 393 15.98 -3.02 -7.24
C GLY A 393 16.30 -4.38 -6.62
N HIS A 394 17.45 -4.51 -5.97
CA HIS A 394 17.92 -5.77 -5.38
C HIS A 394 17.04 -6.21 -4.20
N HIS A 395 16.61 -7.46 -4.22
CA HIS A 395 15.77 -8.08 -3.19
C HIS A 395 16.37 -9.39 -2.65
N GLY A 396 17.69 -9.46 -2.48
CA GLY A 396 18.36 -10.59 -1.83
C GLY A 396 18.22 -11.94 -2.55
N GLY A 397 17.78 -11.96 -3.79
CA GLY A 397 17.57 -13.16 -4.59
C GLY A 397 18.55 -13.26 -5.76
N THR A 398 18.91 -14.47 -6.11
CA THR A 398 19.79 -14.82 -7.22
C THR A 398 19.09 -14.61 -8.58
N THR A 399 18.74 -13.38 -8.92
CA THR A 399 18.29 -13.07 -10.27
C THR A 399 19.44 -12.50 -11.08
N ASN A 400 19.62 -13.00 -12.31
CA ASN A 400 20.58 -12.42 -13.27
C ASN A 400 20.08 -11.10 -13.87
N SER A 401 19.00 -10.54 -13.34
CA SER A 401 18.41 -9.29 -13.79
C SER A 401 18.60 -8.19 -12.75
N HIS A 402 18.94 -7.00 -13.23
CA HIS A 402 19.20 -5.84 -12.39
C HIS A 402 18.16 -4.76 -12.69
N HIS A 403 17.63 -4.14 -11.65
CA HIS A 403 16.58 -3.13 -11.76
C HIS A 403 16.87 -1.94 -10.84
N VAL A 404 16.25 -0.82 -11.12
CA VAL A 404 16.18 0.36 -10.25
C VAL A 404 14.72 0.78 -10.06
N ARG A 405 14.48 1.59 -9.01
CA ARG A 405 13.15 2.05 -8.66
C ARG A 405 13.16 3.56 -8.48
#